data_2a75106b5a74fd7ca43ba857c311e215
#
_entry.id   2a75106b5a74fd7ca43ba857c311e215
#
_cell.length_a   1.000
_cell.length_b   1.000
_cell.length_c   1.000
_cell.angle_alpha   90.00
_cell.angle_beta   90.00
_cell.angle_gamma   90.00
#
_symmetry.space_group_name_H-M   'P 1'
#
loop_
_entity.id
_entity.type
_entity.pdbx_description
1 polymer ?
#
loop_
_entity_poly.entity_id
_entity_poly.type
_entity_poly.pdbx_seq_one_letter_code
_entity_poly.pdbx_strand_id
1 'polypeptide(L)'
;MGTLVISVKLSLLALVFFLSGCAGGDGISRNQCGSQQDCDRHIAYWQNAIDVVAQANFPDEKFNAIVHYKDFKNAWVTAGRNINITALLLDTLNFNQMVAVAAHEIAHLKISSSNHLEVDQVGVDYLIKAGMHKKDFLTLLYWMQEYCMDNHDDSCSTYYTYLVRIEQIENSMSATDWRLALPDLEKLLKID
;
A
#
# COMPACT_ATOMS: atom_id res chain seq x y z
N MET A 1 41.11 66.69 -18.78
CA MET A 1 39.89 66.44 -18.01
C MET A 1 39.00 65.50 -18.82
N GLY A 2 39.08 64.22 -18.61
CA GLY A 2 38.36 63.19 -19.34
C GLY A 2 37.25 62.65 -18.45
N THR A 3 36.04 62.80 -18.93
CA THR A 3 34.82 62.35 -18.26
C THR A 3 34.61 60.86 -18.54
N LEU A 4 34.71 60.04 -17.50
CA LEU A 4 34.46 58.59 -17.54
C LEU A 4 32.94 58.35 -17.51
N VAL A 5 32.36 57.88 -18.59
CA VAL A 5 30.96 57.46 -18.64
C VAL A 5 30.91 55.96 -18.28
N ILE A 6 30.43 55.66 -17.08
CA ILE A 6 30.19 54.29 -16.66
C ILE A 6 28.81 53.85 -17.18
N SER A 7 28.84 53.00 -18.21
CA SER A 7 27.62 52.35 -18.74
C SER A 7 27.26 51.15 -17.87
N VAL A 8 26.22 51.27 -17.03
CA VAL A 8 25.67 50.16 -16.25
C VAL A 8 24.76 49.36 -17.19
N LYS A 9 25.26 48.22 -17.65
CA LYS A 9 24.41 47.22 -18.31
C LYS A 9 23.59 46.51 -17.26
N LEU A 10 22.32 46.82 -17.23
CA LEU A 10 21.31 46.11 -16.48
C LEU A 10 21.07 44.75 -17.15
N SER A 11 21.74 43.70 -16.63
CA SER A 11 21.45 42.33 -17.05
C SER A 11 20.14 41.90 -16.41
N LEU A 12 19.11 41.85 -17.23
CA LEU A 12 17.82 41.24 -16.88
C LEU A 12 18.04 39.74 -16.71
N LEU A 13 18.22 39.29 -15.46
CA LEU A 13 18.26 37.87 -15.13
C LEU A 13 16.83 37.34 -15.25
N ALA A 14 16.50 36.76 -16.41
CA ALA A 14 15.28 36.00 -16.56
C ALA A 14 15.35 34.77 -15.67
N LEU A 15 14.66 34.83 -14.53
CA LEU A 15 14.46 33.69 -13.64
C LEU A 15 13.53 32.72 -14.36
N VAL A 16 14.10 31.82 -15.13
CA VAL A 16 13.37 30.67 -15.69
C VAL A 16 13.11 29.72 -14.54
N PHE A 17 11.90 29.80 -13.98
CA PHE A 17 11.36 28.72 -13.15
C PHE A 17 11.23 27.47 -14.03
N PHE A 18 12.23 26.62 -13.96
CA PHE A 18 12.05 25.23 -14.34
C PHE A 18 11.06 24.63 -13.36
N LEU A 19 9.80 24.65 -13.72
CA LEU A 19 8.83 23.69 -13.19
C LEU A 19 9.35 22.32 -13.63
N SER A 20 10.19 21.73 -12.80
CA SER A 20 10.51 20.31 -12.88
C SER A 20 9.19 19.57 -12.69
N GLY A 21 8.48 19.39 -13.79
CA GLY A 21 7.37 18.47 -13.83
C GLY A 21 7.92 17.13 -13.38
N CYS A 22 7.41 16.60 -12.28
CA CYS A 22 7.58 15.21 -11.93
C CYS A 22 7.01 14.37 -13.07
N ALA A 23 7.83 14.12 -14.07
CA ALA A 23 7.63 13.06 -15.04
C ALA A 23 8.02 11.76 -14.33
N GLY A 24 7.15 11.25 -13.50
CA GLY A 24 7.30 10.00 -12.78
C GLY A 24 6.04 9.19 -12.94
N GLY A 25 6.13 8.09 -13.69
CA GLY A 25 5.29 6.91 -13.56
C GLY A 25 3.88 7.01 -14.08
N ASP A 26 3.69 6.29 -15.11
CA ASP A 26 2.45 5.86 -15.76
C ASP A 26 1.45 5.22 -14.79
N GLY A 27 0.63 5.95 -14.10
CA GLY A 27 -0.33 5.30 -13.21
C GLY A 27 -1.48 6.15 -12.70
N ILE A 28 -1.32 7.47 -12.63
CA ILE A 28 -2.39 8.31 -12.15
C ILE A 28 -2.93 9.15 -13.30
N SER A 29 -4.04 8.69 -13.89
CA SER A 29 -4.88 9.60 -14.63
C SER A 29 -5.49 10.56 -13.61
N ARG A 30 -4.92 11.75 -13.47
CA ARG A 30 -5.40 12.82 -12.56
C ARG A 30 -6.88 13.16 -12.75
N ASN A 31 -7.47 12.75 -13.85
CA ASN A 31 -8.88 12.93 -14.19
C ASN A 31 -9.83 11.92 -13.52
N GLN A 32 -9.30 10.97 -12.74
CA GLN A 32 -10.09 9.91 -12.09
C GLN A 32 -10.23 10.08 -10.58
N CYS A 33 -9.42 10.93 -9.93
CA CYS A 33 -9.75 11.35 -8.57
C CYS A 33 -10.65 12.57 -8.59
N GLY A 34 -11.52 12.70 -7.61
CA GLY A 34 -12.44 13.83 -7.50
C GLY A 34 -11.74 15.19 -7.43
N SER A 35 -10.54 15.25 -6.86
CA SER A 35 -9.69 16.45 -6.80
C SER A 35 -8.21 16.07 -6.66
N GLN A 36 -7.30 17.02 -6.96
CA GLN A 36 -5.86 16.84 -6.71
C GLN A 36 -5.58 16.53 -5.24
N GLN A 37 -6.30 17.18 -4.32
CA GLN A 37 -6.15 16.96 -2.88
C GLN A 37 -6.53 15.54 -2.48
N ASP A 38 -7.55 14.94 -3.10
CA ASP A 38 -7.94 13.55 -2.84
C ASP A 38 -6.87 12.57 -3.35
N CYS A 39 -6.31 12.84 -4.53
CA CYS A 39 -5.20 12.05 -5.04
C CYS A 39 -4.00 12.07 -4.11
N ASP A 40 -3.59 13.27 -3.67
CA ASP A 40 -2.42 13.44 -2.81
C ASP A 40 -2.65 12.77 -1.45
N ARG A 41 -3.87 12.82 -0.91
CA ARG A 41 -4.26 12.15 0.34
C ARG A 41 -4.18 10.62 0.21
N HIS A 42 -4.70 10.04 -0.87
CA HIS A 42 -4.63 8.60 -1.10
C HIS A 42 -3.19 8.12 -1.22
N ILE A 43 -2.35 8.85 -1.97
CA ILE A 43 -0.93 8.51 -2.12
C ILE A 43 -0.22 8.59 -0.77
N ALA A 44 -0.43 9.67 -0.01
CA ALA A 44 0.21 9.86 1.29
C ALA A 44 -0.23 8.78 2.30
N TYR A 45 -1.51 8.40 2.28
CA TYR A 45 -2.06 7.40 3.17
C TYR A 45 -1.49 6.01 2.86
N TRP A 46 -1.41 5.64 1.56
CA TRP A 46 -0.78 4.40 1.12
C TRP A 46 0.72 4.38 1.38
N GLN A 47 1.43 5.48 1.11
CA GLN A 47 2.86 5.59 1.40
C GLN A 47 3.13 5.41 2.90
N ASN A 48 2.31 5.98 3.77
CA ASN A 48 2.47 5.81 5.22
C ASN A 48 2.35 4.34 5.64
N ALA A 49 1.40 3.58 5.10
CA ALA A 49 1.27 2.15 5.38
C ALA A 49 2.51 1.35 4.91
N ILE A 50 3.04 1.68 3.73
CA ILE A 50 4.28 1.10 3.21
C ILE A 50 5.47 1.44 4.10
N ASP A 51 5.60 2.70 4.52
CA ASP A 51 6.72 3.19 5.32
C ASP A 51 6.77 2.53 6.70
N VAL A 52 5.63 2.22 7.31
CA VAL A 52 5.55 1.47 8.57
C VAL A 52 6.28 0.13 8.45
N VAL A 53 6.04 -0.62 7.38
CA VAL A 53 6.69 -1.91 7.14
C VAL A 53 8.15 -1.73 6.72
N ALA A 54 8.40 -0.78 5.81
CA ALA A 54 9.72 -0.54 5.23
C ALA A 54 10.74 -0.09 6.27
N GLN A 55 10.40 0.87 7.13
CA GLN A 55 11.31 1.38 8.17
C GLN A 55 11.70 0.31 9.17
N ALA A 56 10.78 -0.58 9.54
CA ALA A 56 11.06 -1.65 10.47
C ALA A 56 11.91 -2.78 9.88
N ASN A 57 11.79 -3.05 8.58
CA ASN A 57 12.39 -4.22 7.95
C ASN A 57 13.55 -3.89 7.00
N PHE A 58 13.49 -2.74 6.34
CA PHE A 58 14.39 -2.33 5.26
C PHE A 58 14.71 -0.84 5.32
N PRO A 59 15.35 -0.34 6.42
CA PRO A 59 15.52 1.10 6.68
C PRO A 59 16.31 1.84 5.59
N ASP A 60 17.15 1.13 4.85
CA ASP A 60 17.97 1.69 3.77
C ASP A 60 17.30 1.60 2.38
N GLU A 61 16.07 1.10 2.32
CA GLU A 61 15.35 0.92 1.05
C GLU A 61 14.12 1.80 0.97
N LYS A 62 13.84 2.30 -0.23
CA LYS A 62 12.63 3.06 -0.52
C LYS A 62 11.69 2.25 -1.39
N PHE A 63 10.43 2.26 -1.02
CA PHE A 63 9.31 1.73 -1.79
C PHE A 63 8.36 2.87 -2.15
N ASN A 64 7.78 2.83 -3.33
CA ASN A 64 6.96 3.90 -3.86
C ASN A 64 5.49 3.49 -3.86
N ALA A 65 4.64 4.32 -3.29
CA ALA A 65 3.19 4.18 -3.35
C ALA A 65 2.65 4.60 -4.73
N ILE A 66 1.88 3.72 -5.38
CA ILE A 66 1.15 4.03 -6.60
C ILE A 66 -0.34 3.73 -6.36
N VAL A 67 -1.20 4.71 -6.56
CA VAL A 67 -2.65 4.55 -6.43
C VAL A 67 -3.31 4.58 -7.80
N HIS A 68 -4.13 3.58 -8.11
CA HIS A 68 -4.87 3.45 -9.35
C HIS A 68 -6.37 3.64 -9.09
N TYR A 69 -7.01 4.49 -9.88
CA TYR A 69 -8.45 4.74 -9.81
C TYR A 69 -9.17 3.79 -10.78
N LYS A 70 -9.45 2.59 -10.28
CA LYS A 70 -10.11 1.49 -11.01
C LYS A 70 -11.34 1.02 -10.25
N ASP A 71 -12.25 0.37 -10.95
CA ASP A 71 -13.51 -0.17 -10.45
C ASP A 71 -13.43 -1.58 -9.85
N PHE A 72 -12.23 -2.04 -9.57
CA PHE A 72 -11.97 -3.32 -8.89
C PHE A 72 -11.03 -3.12 -7.70
N LYS A 73 -11.02 -4.08 -6.77
CA LYS A 73 -10.17 -4.07 -5.57
C LYS A 73 -8.94 -4.94 -5.78
N ASN A 74 -7.75 -4.36 -5.76
CA ASN A 74 -6.49 -5.10 -5.89
C ASN A 74 -5.30 -4.30 -5.37
N ALA A 75 -4.23 -5.03 -5.00
CA ALA A 75 -2.89 -4.51 -4.80
C ALA A 75 -1.90 -5.42 -5.52
N TRP A 76 -0.77 -4.87 -5.97
CA TRP A 76 0.27 -5.64 -6.66
C TRP A 76 1.58 -4.87 -6.70
N VAL A 77 2.68 -5.57 -6.97
CA VAL A 77 4.00 -4.98 -7.11
C VAL A 77 4.43 -4.91 -8.57
N THR A 78 5.23 -3.88 -8.89
CA THR A 78 5.87 -3.73 -10.20
C THR A 78 7.35 -3.40 -10.04
N ALA A 79 8.11 -3.47 -11.15
CA ALA A 79 9.53 -3.12 -11.17
C ALA A 79 9.77 -1.72 -10.57
N GLY A 80 10.96 -1.50 -10.00
CA GLY A 80 11.32 -0.22 -9.36
C GLY A 80 10.80 -0.07 -7.93
N ARG A 81 10.41 -1.18 -7.28
CA ARG A 81 9.87 -1.19 -5.90
C ARG A 81 8.57 -0.37 -5.76
N ASN A 82 7.75 -0.39 -6.79
CA ASN A 82 6.45 0.25 -6.77
C ASN A 82 5.42 -0.70 -6.17
N ILE A 83 4.75 -0.23 -5.12
CA ILE A 83 3.66 -0.94 -4.45
C ILE A 83 2.35 -0.27 -4.90
N ASN A 84 1.62 -0.98 -5.72
CA ASN A 84 0.40 -0.48 -6.34
C ASN A 84 -0.83 -0.90 -5.52
N ILE A 85 -1.83 -0.03 -5.49
CA ILE A 85 -3.14 -0.32 -4.90
C ILE A 85 -4.23 0.40 -5.69
N THR A 86 -5.42 -0.17 -5.75
CA THR A 86 -6.58 0.57 -6.28
C THR A 86 -7.19 1.44 -5.19
N ALA A 87 -7.66 2.64 -5.56
CA ALA A 87 -8.32 3.55 -4.62
C ALA A 87 -9.53 2.88 -3.96
N LEU A 88 -10.27 2.07 -4.70
CA LEU A 88 -11.42 1.34 -4.17
C LEU A 88 -11.05 0.35 -3.06
N LEU A 89 -9.91 -0.33 -3.16
CA LEU A 89 -9.39 -1.17 -2.06
C LEU A 89 -8.93 -0.29 -0.89
N LEU A 90 -8.18 0.76 -1.18
CA LEU A 90 -7.64 1.69 -0.18
C LEU A 90 -8.76 2.30 0.69
N ASP A 91 -9.88 2.73 0.07
CA ASP A 91 -11.03 3.34 0.77
C ASP A 91 -11.83 2.34 1.61
N THR A 92 -11.66 1.04 1.36
CA THR A 92 -12.41 -0.02 2.05
C THR A 92 -11.70 -0.50 3.31
N LEU A 93 -10.36 -0.48 3.33
CA LEU A 93 -9.55 -1.03 4.40
C LEU A 93 -9.31 -0.01 5.52
N ASN A 94 -9.22 -0.49 6.76
CA ASN A 94 -8.66 0.32 7.84
C ASN A 94 -7.12 0.35 7.74
N PHE A 95 -6.48 1.24 8.52
CA PHE A 95 -5.03 1.45 8.43
C PHE A 95 -4.21 0.19 8.71
N ASN A 96 -4.60 -0.61 9.72
CA ASN A 96 -3.89 -1.83 10.05
C ASN A 96 -3.97 -2.87 8.93
N GLN A 97 -5.13 -3.01 8.30
CA GLN A 97 -5.30 -3.87 7.13
C GLN A 97 -4.47 -3.39 5.94
N MET A 98 -4.35 -2.06 5.75
CA MET A 98 -3.47 -1.52 4.70
C MET A 98 -1.99 -1.83 4.98
N VAL A 99 -1.54 -1.73 6.23
CA VAL A 99 -0.18 -2.14 6.61
C VAL A 99 0.03 -3.63 6.34
N ALA A 100 -0.99 -4.47 6.58
CA ALA A 100 -0.94 -5.90 6.25
C ALA A 100 -0.85 -6.15 4.73
N VAL A 101 -1.60 -5.41 3.91
CA VAL A 101 -1.45 -5.44 2.43
C VAL A 101 -0.05 -5.01 2.02
N ALA A 102 0.48 -3.92 2.58
CA ALA A 102 1.83 -3.45 2.28
C ALA A 102 2.90 -4.49 2.63
N ALA A 103 2.75 -5.18 3.77
CA ALA A 103 3.65 -6.25 4.18
C ALA A 103 3.63 -7.44 3.20
N HIS A 104 2.45 -7.83 2.73
CA HIS A 104 2.25 -8.87 1.72
C HIS A 104 2.93 -8.49 0.39
N GLU A 105 2.68 -7.29 -0.11
CA GLU A 105 3.24 -6.82 -1.38
C GLU A 105 4.77 -6.66 -1.31
N ILE A 106 5.30 -6.17 -0.21
CA ILE A 106 6.76 -6.09 0.00
C ILE A 106 7.35 -7.51 0.06
N ALA A 107 6.67 -8.49 0.68
CA ALA A 107 7.13 -9.87 0.69
C ALA A 107 7.24 -10.44 -0.73
N HIS A 108 6.29 -10.21 -1.63
CA HIS A 108 6.40 -10.58 -3.05
C HIS A 108 7.68 -10.06 -3.69
N LEU A 109 8.05 -8.79 -3.45
CA LEU A 109 9.29 -8.20 -3.98
C LEU A 109 10.55 -8.83 -3.40
N LYS A 110 10.51 -9.20 -2.11
CA LYS A 110 11.70 -9.66 -1.39
C LYS A 110 12.06 -11.12 -1.63
N ILE A 111 11.05 -11.98 -1.72
CA ILE A 111 11.29 -13.41 -1.94
C ILE A 111 11.11 -13.84 -3.41
N SER A 112 10.63 -12.91 -4.26
CA SER A 112 10.36 -13.18 -5.69
C SER A 112 9.48 -14.41 -5.89
N SER A 113 8.53 -14.64 -4.98
CA SER A 113 7.61 -15.78 -5.01
C SER A 113 6.21 -15.34 -5.45
N SER A 114 5.55 -16.19 -6.23
CA SER A 114 4.11 -16.10 -6.54
C SER A 114 3.26 -17.03 -5.65
N ASN A 115 3.89 -17.78 -4.76
CA ASN A 115 3.19 -18.65 -3.80
C ASN A 115 2.68 -17.82 -2.63
N HIS A 116 1.38 -17.51 -2.62
CA HIS A 116 0.78 -16.68 -1.58
C HIS A 116 0.92 -17.26 -0.16
N LEU A 117 1.01 -18.58 0.04
CA LEU A 117 1.22 -19.16 1.37
C LEU A 117 2.60 -18.79 1.93
N GLU A 118 3.62 -18.80 1.08
CA GLU A 118 4.97 -18.39 1.46
C GLU A 118 5.06 -16.87 1.67
N VAL A 119 4.44 -16.12 0.78
CA VAL A 119 4.39 -14.65 0.84
C VAL A 119 3.66 -14.18 2.10
N ASP A 120 2.54 -14.81 2.47
CA ASP A 120 1.80 -14.48 3.68
C ASP A 120 2.63 -14.71 4.95
N GLN A 121 3.36 -15.80 5.00
CA GLN A 121 4.21 -16.11 6.15
C GLN A 121 5.30 -15.03 6.35
N VAL A 122 5.98 -14.68 5.27
CA VAL A 122 7.00 -13.62 5.27
C VAL A 122 6.37 -12.25 5.54
N GLY A 123 5.20 -11.96 4.96
CA GLY A 123 4.45 -10.73 5.19
C GLY A 123 4.04 -10.58 6.65
N VAL A 124 3.59 -11.64 7.30
CA VAL A 124 3.28 -11.65 8.74
C VAL A 124 4.52 -11.37 9.59
N ASP A 125 5.68 -11.94 9.25
CA ASP A 125 6.94 -11.65 9.95
C ASP A 125 7.33 -10.18 9.83
N TYR A 126 7.17 -9.59 8.64
CA TYR A 126 7.41 -8.14 8.44
C TYR A 126 6.43 -7.27 9.23
N LEU A 127 5.17 -7.68 9.27
CA LEU A 127 4.12 -7.00 10.02
C LEU A 127 4.42 -6.97 11.52
N ILE A 128 4.78 -8.14 12.09
CA ILE A 128 5.15 -8.26 13.51
C ILE A 128 6.36 -7.41 13.85
N LYS A 129 7.39 -7.43 13.00
CA LYS A 129 8.59 -6.62 13.21
C LYS A 129 8.30 -5.11 13.14
N ALA A 130 7.25 -4.72 12.39
CA ALA A 130 6.73 -3.36 12.37
C ALA A 130 5.88 -2.99 13.61
N GLY A 131 5.77 -3.87 14.61
CA GLY A 131 5.02 -3.63 15.84
C GLY A 131 3.51 -3.86 15.71
N MET A 132 3.08 -4.46 14.62
CA MET A 132 1.69 -4.81 14.36
C MET A 132 1.37 -6.25 14.85
N HIS A 133 0.15 -6.69 14.70
CA HIS A 133 -0.30 -7.99 15.18
C HIS A 133 -0.73 -8.93 14.05
N LYS A 134 -0.56 -10.25 14.22
CA LYS A 134 -1.05 -11.27 13.29
C LYS A 134 -2.55 -11.14 12.98
N LYS A 135 -3.34 -10.68 13.96
CA LYS A 135 -4.77 -10.43 13.79
C LYS A 135 -5.08 -9.46 12.64
N ASP A 136 -4.20 -8.47 12.40
CA ASP A 136 -4.41 -7.47 11.36
C ASP A 136 -4.32 -8.11 9.97
N PHE A 137 -3.44 -9.10 9.82
CA PHE A 137 -3.33 -9.91 8.61
C PHE A 137 -4.49 -10.91 8.49
N LEU A 138 -4.86 -11.57 9.59
CA LEU A 138 -5.96 -12.52 9.62
C LEU A 138 -7.30 -11.85 9.27
N THR A 139 -7.59 -10.70 9.88
CA THR A 139 -8.82 -9.95 9.59
C THR A 139 -8.86 -9.43 8.14
N LEU A 140 -7.72 -9.11 7.54
CA LEU A 140 -7.63 -8.79 6.12
C LEU A 140 -8.03 -9.99 5.26
N LEU A 141 -7.50 -11.19 5.54
CA LEU A 141 -7.82 -12.40 4.77
C LEU A 141 -9.29 -12.79 4.89
N TYR A 142 -9.87 -12.71 6.08
CA TYR A 142 -11.31 -12.96 6.28
C TYR A 142 -12.16 -11.94 5.52
N TRP A 143 -11.77 -10.64 5.57
CA TRP A 143 -12.47 -9.62 4.81
C TRP A 143 -12.40 -9.88 3.29
N MET A 144 -11.23 -10.26 2.76
CA MET A 144 -11.07 -10.62 1.35
C MET A 144 -11.93 -11.83 0.97
N GLN A 145 -11.99 -12.84 1.83
CA GLN A 145 -12.81 -14.02 1.62
C GLN A 145 -14.31 -13.65 1.55
N GLU A 146 -14.81 -12.87 2.51
CA GLU A 146 -16.20 -12.43 2.55
C GLU A 146 -16.57 -11.60 1.32
N TYR A 147 -15.69 -10.65 0.97
CA TYR A 147 -15.85 -9.85 -0.25
C TYR A 147 -15.98 -10.73 -1.50
N CYS A 148 -15.15 -11.75 -1.63
CA CYS A 148 -15.18 -12.67 -2.77
C CYS A 148 -16.42 -13.56 -2.80
N MET A 149 -16.96 -13.95 -1.65
CA MET A 149 -18.22 -14.71 -1.59
C MET A 149 -19.39 -13.87 -2.09
N ASP A 150 -19.42 -12.59 -1.75
CA ASP A 150 -20.57 -11.73 -2.06
C ASP A 150 -20.54 -11.18 -3.50
N ASN A 151 -19.37 -10.99 -4.09
CA ASN A 151 -19.24 -10.23 -5.32
C ASN A 151 -18.97 -11.05 -6.59
N HIS A 152 -18.55 -12.32 -6.48
CA HIS A 152 -18.21 -13.19 -7.61
C HIS A 152 -17.29 -12.51 -8.65
N ASP A 153 -16.40 -11.61 -8.18
CA ASP A 153 -15.47 -10.84 -8.99
C ASP A 153 -14.37 -11.76 -9.57
N ASP A 154 -13.92 -11.46 -10.79
CA ASP A 154 -12.81 -12.20 -11.42
C ASP A 154 -11.52 -12.17 -10.59
N SER A 155 -11.29 -11.11 -9.79
CA SER A 155 -10.22 -11.04 -8.79
C SER A 155 -10.34 -12.11 -7.70
N CYS A 156 -11.52 -12.70 -7.57
CA CYS A 156 -11.87 -13.75 -6.63
C CYS A 156 -11.73 -15.17 -7.18
N SER A 157 -11.18 -15.34 -8.37
CA SER A 157 -10.98 -16.66 -9.00
C SER A 157 -10.13 -17.63 -8.14
N THR A 158 -9.43 -17.09 -7.14
CA THR A 158 -8.59 -17.81 -6.17
C THR A 158 -9.26 -17.97 -4.80
N TYR A 159 -10.59 -17.84 -4.69
CA TYR A 159 -11.33 -17.90 -3.42
C TYR A 159 -10.93 -19.08 -2.52
N TYR A 160 -10.80 -20.28 -3.07
CA TYR A 160 -10.36 -21.46 -2.31
C TYR A 160 -8.98 -21.29 -1.67
N THR A 161 -8.12 -20.43 -2.24
CA THR A 161 -6.80 -20.18 -1.67
C THR A 161 -6.89 -19.35 -0.39
N TYR A 162 -7.92 -18.52 -0.20
CA TYR A 162 -8.11 -17.74 1.04
C TYR A 162 -8.35 -18.64 2.24
N LEU A 163 -9.16 -19.69 2.12
CA LEU A 163 -9.39 -20.65 3.21
C LEU A 163 -8.08 -21.27 3.68
N VAL A 164 -7.23 -21.71 2.77
CA VAL A 164 -5.93 -22.31 3.08
C VAL A 164 -4.97 -21.28 3.71
N ARG A 165 -4.99 -20.06 3.22
CA ARG A 165 -4.20 -18.94 3.76
C ARG A 165 -4.62 -18.57 5.17
N ILE A 166 -5.94 -18.49 5.42
CA ILE A 166 -6.53 -18.25 6.75
C ILE A 166 -6.08 -19.35 7.71
N GLU A 167 -6.29 -20.63 7.34
CA GLU A 167 -5.90 -21.78 8.16
C GLU A 167 -4.41 -21.77 8.53
N GLN A 168 -3.54 -21.39 7.59
CA GLN A 168 -2.10 -21.26 7.85
C GLN A 168 -1.81 -20.21 8.92
N ILE A 169 -2.43 -19.02 8.83
CA ILE A 169 -2.23 -17.96 9.82
C ILE A 169 -2.81 -18.39 11.17
N GLU A 170 -4.03 -18.92 11.21
CA GLU A 170 -4.68 -19.41 12.41
C GLU A 170 -3.83 -20.43 13.16
N ASN A 171 -3.28 -21.42 12.47
CA ASN A 171 -2.40 -22.44 13.03
C ASN A 171 -1.11 -21.87 13.61
N SER A 172 -0.72 -20.66 13.21
CA SER A 172 0.45 -19.94 13.72
C SER A 172 0.14 -19.03 14.91
N MET A 173 -1.15 -18.82 15.26
CA MET A 173 -1.58 -17.90 16.31
C MET A 173 -1.44 -18.48 17.72
N SER A 174 -0.89 -17.67 18.61
CA SER A 174 -0.89 -17.94 20.04
C SER A 174 -2.24 -17.61 20.68
N ALA A 175 -2.47 -18.07 21.93
CA ALA A 175 -3.65 -17.69 22.70
C ALA A 175 -3.79 -16.16 22.90
N THR A 176 -2.67 -15.44 22.91
CA THR A 176 -2.66 -13.97 22.99
C THR A 176 -3.11 -13.35 21.67
N ASP A 177 -2.62 -13.88 20.52
CA ASP A 177 -3.05 -13.43 19.19
C ASP A 177 -4.56 -13.61 19.02
N TRP A 178 -5.10 -14.76 19.40
CA TRP A 178 -6.54 -15.04 19.34
C TRP A 178 -7.36 -14.08 20.21
N ARG A 179 -6.89 -13.78 21.43
CA ARG A 179 -7.59 -12.84 22.33
C ARG A 179 -7.70 -11.43 21.71
N LEU A 180 -6.70 -11.03 20.92
CA LEU A 180 -6.70 -9.76 20.21
C LEU A 180 -7.56 -9.79 18.94
N ALA A 181 -7.67 -10.96 18.28
CA ALA A 181 -8.38 -11.11 17.01
C ALA A 181 -9.89 -11.27 17.17
N LEU A 182 -10.35 -11.99 18.19
CA LEU A 182 -11.76 -12.37 18.36
C LEU A 182 -12.74 -11.20 18.28
N PRO A 183 -12.54 -10.06 18.96
CA PRO A 183 -13.50 -8.95 18.88
C PRO A 183 -13.65 -8.36 17.48
N ASP A 184 -12.58 -8.37 16.70
CA ASP A 184 -12.61 -7.86 15.33
C ASP A 184 -13.27 -8.87 14.38
N LEU A 185 -13.01 -10.16 14.57
CA LEU A 185 -13.62 -11.25 13.79
C LEU A 185 -15.11 -11.40 14.07
N GLU A 186 -15.53 -11.34 15.33
CA GLU A 186 -16.96 -11.37 15.71
C GLU A 186 -17.72 -10.25 15.01
N LYS A 187 -17.16 -9.03 15.01
CA LYS A 187 -17.74 -7.88 14.30
C LYS A 187 -17.77 -8.08 12.78
N LEU A 188 -16.72 -8.61 12.20
CA LEU A 188 -16.60 -8.84 10.76
C LEU A 188 -17.60 -9.92 10.30
N LEU A 189 -17.65 -11.03 11.00
CA LEU A 189 -18.46 -12.20 10.63
C LEU A 189 -19.91 -12.12 11.16
N LYS A 190 -20.29 -11.00 11.82
CA LYS A 190 -21.64 -10.78 12.40
C LYS A 190 -22.10 -11.93 13.29
N ILE A 191 -21.16 -12.48 14.08
CA ILE A 191 -21.45 -13.51 15.06
C ILE A 191 -22.00 -12.80 16.30
N ASP A 192 -23.26 -13.11 16.69
CA ASP A 192 -23.95 -12.59 17.89
C ASP A 192 -23.56 -13.39 19.14
#